data_5099a37c73ad0ac7513c855766cefd29
#
_entry.id   5099a37c73ad0ac7513c855766cefd29
#
_cell.length_a   1.000
_cell.length_b   1.000
_cell.length_c   1.000
_cell.angle_alpha   90.00
_cell.angle_beta   90.00
_cell.angle_gamma   90.00
#
_symmetry.space_group_name_H-M   'P 1'
#
loop_
_entity.id
_entity.type
_entity.pdbx_description
1 polymer ?
#
loop_
_entity_poly.entity_id
_entity_poly.type
_entity_poly.pdbx_seq_one_letter_code
_entity_poly.pdbx_strand_id
1 'polypeptide(L)'
;MSKSSSGNGKFIVGAIIAVIIGGAAIVAISSSGSDSNTSSGNISEFSEITVAGDALPAFDSTSSATDAAIGMTAPVVSGKGFTGTEITTDGAGTPTLLVFLAHWCPHCQREVPLLVEWEKDGKTPTGIDVIAVATGTDPANPNFPPSEWLAREEFPALWPVIADSADKKAANAFGLSGYPYFVLVDAQGKVFKRLSGEIPMDQLTEIINQMIGV
;
A
#
# COMPACT_ATOMS: atom_id res chain seq x y z
N MET A 1 -0.35 45.46 59.64
CA MET A 1 -0.87 46.78 59.30
C MET A 1 -1.52 46.64 57.97
N SER A 2 -2.78 46.65 58.03
CA SER A 2 -3.85 47.61 57.67
C SER A 2 -4.33 47.37 56.25
N LYS A 3 -5.51 46.81 56.22
CA LYS A 3 -6.88 47.27 55.90
C LYS A 3 -7.17 47.31 54.39
N SER A 4 -8.11 46.52 53.87
CA SER A 4 -9.56 46.70 53.86
C SER A 4 -10.05 47.55 52.70
N SER A 5 -10.96 47.07 51.85
CA SER A 5 -12.38 47.38 51.71
C SER A 5 -12.83 47.00 50.28
N SER A 6 -13.72 46.08 50.09
CA SER A 6 -15.19 46.11 50.04
C SER A 6 -15.79 47.18 49.12
N GLY A 7 -16.61 46.70 48.17
CA GLY A 7 -17.49 47.53 47.35
C GLY A 7 -18.47 46.69 46.52
N ASN A 8 -19.64 46.39 47.13
CA ASN A 8 -20.84 45.88 46.47
C ASN A 8 -21.46 46.98 45.57
N GLY A 9 -22.01 46.58 44.43
CA GLY A 9 -22.93 47.39 43.65
C GLY A 9 -23.94 46.55 42.90
N LYS A 10 -25.09 46.42 43.47
CA LYS A 10 -26.33 45.83 42.87
C LYS A 10 -27.09 46.90 42.06
N PHE A 11 -28.03 46.37 41.27
CA PHE A 11 -29.24 47.03 40.68
C PHE A 11 -29.10 47.27 39.15
N ILE A 12 -30.09 47.07 38.29
CA ILE A 12 -31.56 46.89 38.41
C ILE A 12 -32.07 46.27 37.10
N VAL A 13 -33.14 45.54 37.24
CA VAL A 13 -34.11 44.96 36.30
C VAL A 13 -34.65 46.01 35.30
N GLY A 14 -34.88 45.57 34.07
CA GLY A 14 -35.70 46.29 33.11
C GLY A 14 -36.25 45.33 32.08
N ALA A 15 -37.46 44.83 32.35
CA ALA A 15 -38.26 44.06 31.41
C ALA A 15 -38.92 45.00 30.39
N ILE A 16 -38.79 44.67 29.09
CA ILE A 16 -39.74 45.20 28.10
C ILE A 16 -40.22 43.98 27.25
N ILE A 17 -41.49 43.69 27.40
CA ILE A 17 -42.26 42.78 26.56
C ILE A 17 -42.70 43.56 25.33
N ALA A 18 -42.39 43.08 24.12
CA ALA A 18 -43.05 43.48 22.90
C ALA A 18 -43.44 42.22 22.12
N VAL A 19 -44.74 41.94 22.15
CA VAL A 19 -45.37 40.91 21.29
C VAL A 19 -45.59 41.54 19.92
N ILE A 20 -45.09 40.94 18.86
CA ILE A 20 -45.61 41.15 17.50
C ILE A 20 -45.81 39.76 16.86
N ILE A 21 -47.10 39.53 16.53
CA ILE A 21 -47.64 38.38 15.83
C ILE A 21 -47.37 38.58 14.32
N GLY A 22 -46.97 37.50 13.64
CA GLY A 22 -47.24 37.39 12.21
C GLY A 22 -46.06 36.89 11.35
N GLY A 23 -46.24 35.71 10.80
CA GLY A 23 -45.46 35.27 9.65
C GLY A 23 -44.83 33.88 9.81
N ALA A 24 -45.61 32.84 9.43
CA ALA A 24 -45.06 31.49 9.30
C ALA A 24 -44.07 31.45 8.10
N ALA A 25 -42.80 31.41 8.42
CA ALA A 25 -41.78 30.98 7.47
C ALA A 25 -41.23 29.64 7.98
N ILE A 26 -41.57 28.57 7.28
CA ILE A 26 -40.99 27.27 7.48
C ILE A 26 -39.53 27.38 6.99
N VAL A 27 -38.61 27.62 7.92
CA VAL A 27 -37.18 27.44 7.65
C VAL A 27 -36.91 25.94 7.84
N ALA A 28 -36.76 25.24 6.75
CA ALA A 28 -36.14 23.92 6.77
C ALA A 28 -34.72 24.05 7.33
N ILE A 29 -34.55 23.72 8.60
CA ILE A 29 -33.25 23.55 9.19
C ILE A 29 -32.70 22.25 8.59
N SER A 30 -31.90 22.39 7.53
CA SER A 30 -30.98 21.35 7.13
C SER A 30 -30.03 21.16 8.31
N SER A 31 -30.25 20.09 9.05
CA SER A 31 -29.28 19.61 10.02
C SER A 31 -28.02 19.22 9.24
N SER A 32 -27.08 20.16 9.14
CA SER A 32 -25.71 19.82 8.81
C SER A 32 -25.22 18.93 9.93
N GLY A 33 -25.26 17.63 9.70
CA GLY A 33 -24.57 16.66 10.51
C GLY A 33 -23.12 17.11 10.57
N SER A 34 -22.66 17.46 11.75
CA SER A 34 -21.23 17.53 12.03
C SER A 34 -20.70 16.11 11.87
N ASP A 35 -20.22 15.81 10.69
CA ASP A 35 -19.36 14.66 10.50
C ASP A 35 -18.14 14.89 11.38
N SER A 36 -18.17 14.24 12.54
CA SER A 36 -17.00 14.00 13.36
C SER A 36 -16.07 13.15 12.48
N ASN A 37 -15.21 13.82 11.74
CA ASN A 37 -14.19 13.19 10.93
C ASN A 37 -13.14 12.59 11.87
N THR A 38 -13.51 11.46 12.50
CA THR A 38 -12.54 10.51 13.00
C THR A 38 -11.86 9.99 11.74
N SER A 39 -10.63 10.35 11.49
CA SER A 39 -9.79 9.81 10.42
C SER A 39 -9.54 8.33 10.69
N SER A 40 -10.55 7.51 10.50
CA SER A 40 -10.38 6.13 10.06
C SER A 40 -9.92 6.25 8.63
N GLY A 41 -8.62 6.13 8.38
CA GLY A 41 -8.06 6.14 7.04
C GLY A 41 -8.87 5.15 6.21
N ASN A 42 -9.54 5.63 5.16
CA ASN A 42 -10.29 4.75 4.26
C ASN A 42 -9.32 3.74 3.69
N ILE A 43 -9.47 2.47 4.08
CA ILE A 43 -8.74 1.37 3.47
C ILE A 43 -9.29 1.19 2.07
N SER A 44 -8.41 1.17 1.08
CA SER A 44 -8.76 0.88 -0.31
C SER A 44 -7.93 -0.28 -0.83
N GLU A 45 -8.60 -1.29 -1.35
CA GLU A 45 -7.96 -2.50 -1.89
C GLU A 45 -7.46 -2.30 -3.33
N PHE A 46 -7.73 -1.15 -3.90
CA PHE A 46 -7.28 -0.73 -5.22
C PHE A 46 -6.76 0.71 -5.18
N SER A 47 -5.79 1.00 -6.02
CA SER A 47 -5.34 2.37 -6.27
C SER A 47 -5.26 2.69 -7.76
N GLU A 48 -5.21 3.96 -8.08
CA GLU A 48 -4.82 4.40 -9.41
C GLU A 48 -3.32 4.13 -9.57
N ILE A 49 -2.97 3.45 -10.67
CA ILE A 49 -1.59 3.13 -11.00
C ILE A 49 -1.12 3.97 -12.18
N THR A 50 0.01 4.61 -12.01
CA THR A 50 0.77 5.22 -13.11
C THR A 50 2.00 4.38 -13.41
N VAL A 51 2.31 4.27 -14.71
CA VAL A 51 3.48 3.52 -15.20
C VAL A 51 4.30 4.46 -16.08
N ALA A 52 5.57 4.61 -15.75
CA ALA A 52 6.55 5.32 -16.55
C ALA A 52 7.56 4.33 -17.14
N GLY A 53 7.87 4.46 -18.42
CA GLY A 53 8.70 3.52 -19.17
C GLY A 53 7.87 2.45 -19.88
N ASP A 54 8.57 1.57 -20.60
CA ASP A 54 7.96 0.51 -21.40
C ASP A 54 7.64 -0.71 -20.54
N ALA A 55 6.50 -1.35 -20.79
CA ALA A 55 6.16 -2.61 -20.15
C ALA A 55 7.15 -3.71 -20.56
N LEU A 56 7.49 -4.58 -19.60
CA LEU A 56 8.32 -5.74 -19.87
C LEU A 56 7.52 -6.80 -20.67
N PRO A 57 8.19 -7.58 -21.52
CA PRO A 57 7.55 -8.72 -22.18
C PRO A 57 6.98 -9.69 -21.14
N ALA A 58 5.91 -10.40 -21.47
CA ALA A 58 5.35 -11.44 -20.60
C ALA A 58 6.45 -12.44 -20.22
N PHE A 59 6.50 -12.80 -18.94
CA PHE A 59 7.46 -13.78 -18.45
C PHE A 59 6.99 -15.19 -18.80
N ASP A 60 7.84 -15.97 -19.45
CA ASP A 60 7.59 -17.37 -19.74
C ASP A 60 8.42 -18.26 -18.80
N SER A 61 7.77 -18.75 -17.74
CA SER A 61 8.38 -19.66 -16.76
C SER A 61 8.66 -21.06 -17.30
N THR A 62 8.12 -21.40 -18.47
CA THR A 62 8.29 -22.72 -19.10
C THR A 62 9.42 -22.75 -20.12
N SER A 63 9.88 -21.57 -20.54
CA SER A 63 10.96 -21.44 -21.51
C SER A 63 12.32 -21.77 -20.90
N SER A 64 13.11 -22.57 -21.61
CA SER A 64 14.54 -22.79 -21.30
C SER A 64 15.44 -21.65 -21.83
N ALA A 65 14.88 -20.73 -22.59
CA ALA A 65 15.62 -19.57 -23.09
C ALA A 65 15.85 -18.55 -21.96
N THR A 66 16.88 -17.73 -22.12
CA THR A 66 17.11 -16.59 -21.23
C THR A 66 15.93 -15.64 -21.29
N ASP A 67 15.45 -15.19 -20.13
CA ASP A 67 14.37 -14.22 -20.02
C ASP A 67 14.72 -12.92 -20.76
N ALA A 68 13.87 -12.55 -21.74
CA ALA A 68 14.10 -11.41 -22.61
C ALA A 68 14.11 -10.05 -21.86
N ALA A 69 13.58 -9.99 -20.65
CA ALA A 69 13.58 -8.77 -19.86
C ALA A 69 14.89 -8.50 -19.13
N ILE A 70 15.78 -9.49 -18.98
CA ILE A 70 17.06 -9.31 -18.28
C ILE A 70 17.87 -8.21 -18.96
N GLY A 71 18.30 -7.22 -18.15
CA GLY A 71 19.04 -6.04 -18.60
C GLY A 71 18.18 -4.92 -19.21
N MET A 72 16.88 -5.14 -19.43
CA MET A 72 15.95 -4.06 -19.78
C MET A 72 15.78 -3.08 -18.61
N THR A 73 15.46 -1.83 -18.92
CA THR A 73 15.03 -0.87 -17.87
C THR A 73 13.68 -1.31 -17.34
N ALA A 74 13.60 -1.49 -16.03
CA ALA A 74 12.34 -1.78 -15.36
C ALA A 74 11.38 -0.58 -15.47
N PRO A 75 10.08 -0.79 -15.71
CA PRO A 75 9.11 0.29 -15.62
C PRO A 75 9.03 0.80 -14.17
N VAL A 76 8.85 2.11 -14.01
CA VAL A 76 8.54 2.71 -12.71
C VAL A 76 7.04 2.74 -12.53
N VAL A 77 6.56 2.08 -11.51
CA VAL A 77 5.16 2.05 -11.11
C VAL A 77 4.98 2.93 -9.87
N SER A 78 3.98 3.81 -9.89
CA SER A 78 3.56 4.57 -8.73
C SER A 78 2.08 4.35 -8.47
N GLY A 79 1.74 4.18 -7.20
CA GLY A 79 0.38 3.92 -6.72
C GLY A 79 0.28 4.17 -5.23
N LYS A 80 -0.82 3.76 -4.63
CA LYS A 80 -1.05 3.90 -3.19
C LYS A 80 -1.10 2.55 -2.51
N GLY A 81 -0.64 2.53 -1.27
CA GLY A 81 -0.93 1.43 -0.35
C GLY A 81 -2.38 1.49 0.14
N PHE A 82 -2.81 0.46 0.86
CA PHE A 82 -4.18 0.33 1.37
C PHE A 82 -4.66 1.52 2.20
N THR A 83 -3.76 2.22 2.89
CA THR A 83 -4.04 3.40 3.72
C THR A 83 -3.85 4.73 3.00
N GLY A 84 -3.63 4.71 1.69
CA GLY A 84 -3.48 5.91 0.87
C GLY A 84 -2.05 6.48 0.79
N THR A 85 -1.06 5.84 1.41
CA THR A 85 0.35 6.23 1.32
C THR A 85 0.87 6.04 -0.11
N GLU A 86 1.46 7.07 -0.69
CA GLU A 86 2.10 7.00 -2.01
C GLU A 86 3.34 6.10 -1.96
N ILE A 87 3.45 5.19 -2.92
CA ILE A 87 4.55 4.24 -3.06
C ILE A 87 5.00 4.23 -4.51
N THR A 88 6.30 4.16 -4.74
CA THR A 88 6.87 4.03 -6.08
C THR A 88 7.88 2.89 -6.12
N THR A 89 8.00 2.22 -7.26
CA THR A 89 9.02 1.21 -7.51
C THR A 89 10.35 1.80 -7.99
N ASP A 90 10.45 3.13 -8.05
CA ASP A 90 11.73 3.81 -8.32
C ASP A 90 12.61 3.73 -7.07
N GLY A 91 13.53 2.77 -7.05
CA GLY A 91 14.46 2.55 -5.96
C GLY A 91 15.55 3.62 -5.81
N ALA A 92 15.54 4.67 -6.65
CA ALA A 92 16.50 5.79 -6.57
C ALA A 92 17.99 5.35 -6.41
N GLY A 93 18.38 4.28 -7.07
CA GLY A 93 19.73 3.73 -6.99
C GLY A 93 19.91 2.60 -5.97
N THR A 94 18.85 2.18 -5.29
CA THR A 94 18.85 1.01 -4.41
C THR A 94 18.32 -0.21 -5.16
N PRO A 95 19.01 -1.36 -5.13
CA PRO A 95 18.46 -2.60 -5.66
C PRO A 95 17.13 -2.93 -5.00
N THR A 96 16.15 -3.39 -5.78
CA THR A 96 14.78 -3.59 -5.30
C THR A 96 14.27 -4.98 -5.64
N LEU A 97 13.69 -5.66 -4.66
CA LEU A 97 12.88 -6.86 -4.83
C LEU A 97 11.40 -6.46 -4.88
N LEU A 98 10.75 -6.69 -6.01
CA LEU A 98 9.30 -6.56 -6.16
C LEU A 98 8.65 -7.92 -5.99
N VAL A 99 7.61 -8.01 -5.14
CA VAL A 99 6.87 -9.25 -4.87
C VAL A 99 5.40 -9.04 -5.20
N PHE A 100 4.91 -9.72 -6.23
CA PHE A 100 3.51 -9.64 -6.66
C PHE A 100 2.71 -10.80 -6.06
N LEU A 101 1.67 -10.46 -5.32
CA LEU A 101 0.87 -11.38 -4.53
C LEU A 101 -0.61 -11.27 -4.86
N ALA A 102 -1.29 -12.42 -4.97
CA ALA A 102 -2.75 -12.49 -5.06
C ALA A 102 -3.31 -13.22 -3.83
N HIS A 103 -4.21 -12.59 -3.09
CA HIS A 103 -4.75 -13.08 -1.81
C HIS A 103 -5.41 -14.46 -1.91
N TRP A 104 -5.96 -14.80 -3.07
CA TRP A 104 -6.66 -16.04 -3.35
C TRP A 104 -5.74 -17.16 -3.87
N CYS A 105 -4.51 -16.82 -4.27
CA CYS A 105 -3.60 -17.81 -4.85
C CYS A 105 -3.02 -18.74 -3.78
N PRO A 106 -3.23 -20.08 -3.87
CA PRO A 106 -2.71 -21.02 -2.87
C PRO A 106 -1.19 -21.01 -2.74
N HIS A 107 -0.47 -20.72 -3.82
CA HIS A 107 0.99 -20.57 -3.79
C HIS A 107 1.42 -19.33 -3.01
N CYS A 108 0.73 -18.19 -3.18
CA CYS A 108 0.99 -17.00 -2.37
C CYS A 108 0.70 -17.22 -0.88
N GLN A 109 -0.37 -17.97 -0.57
CA GLN A 109 -0.71 -18.31 0.82
C GLN A 109 0.35 -19.17 1.52
N ARG A 110 1.14 -19.93 0.77
CA ARG A 110 2.29 -20.67 1.30
C ARG A 110 3.57 -19.85 1.33
N GLU A 111 3.74 -18.96 0.35
CA GLU A 111 4.95 -18.15 0.23
C GLU A 111 5.00 -17.01 1.26
N VAL A 112 3.86 -16.35 1.53
CA VAL A 112 3.83 -15.20 2.44
C VAL A 112 4.34 -15.54 3.84
N PRO A 113 3.94 -16.62 4.51
CA PRO A 113 4.52 -17.01 5.80
C PRO A 113 6.05 -17.22 5.75
N LEU A 114 6.58 -17.77 4.65
CA LEU A 114 8.03 -17.95 4.49
C LEU A 114 8.77 -16.61 4.33
N LEU A 115 8.21 -15.67 3.58
CA LEU A 115 8.73 -14.31 3.48
C LEU A 115 8.71 -13.59 4.83
N VAL A 116 7.65 -13.75 5.59
CA VAL A 116 7.50 -13.17 6.94
C VAL A 116 8.55 -13.74 7.89
N GLU A 117 8.75 -15.05 7.90
CA GLU A 117 9.76 -15.71 8.73
C GLU A 117 11.19 -15.29 8.31
N TRP A 118 11.44 -15.22 7.00
CA TRP A 118 12.71 -14.78 6.43
C TRP A 118 13.10 -13.37 6.90
N GLU A 119 12.15 -12.44 6.94
CA GLU A 119 12.37 -11.08 7.46
C GLU A 119 12.54 -11.09 8.97
N LYS A 120 11.64 -11.76 9.73
CA LYS A 120 11.70 -11.85 11.19
C LYS A 120 13.01 -12.45 11.72
N ASP A 121 13.56 -13.40 10.97
CA ASP A 121 14.84 -14.04 11.29
C ASP A 121 16.05 -13.16 10.92
N GLY A 122 15.84 -11.98 10.33
CA GLY A 122 16.91 -11.10 9.87
C GLY A 122 17.74 -11.69 8.72
N LYS A 123 17.11 -12.57 7.91
CA LYS A 123 17.76 -13.22 6.76
C LYS A 123 17.61 -12.44 5.47
N THR A 124 16.75 -11.42 5.44
CA THR A 124 16.63 -10.50 4.29
C THR A 124 17.95 -9.79 4.08
N PRO A 125 18.58 -9.89 2.89
CA PRO A 125 19.83 -9.20 2.62
C PRO A 125 19.70 -7.68 2.84
N THR A 126 20.72 -7.09 3.44
CA THR A 126 20.77 -5.64 3.66
C THR A 126 21.14 -4.90 2.37
N GLY A 127 20.71 -3.63 2.26
CA GLY A 127 21.05 -2.80 1.10
C GLY A 127 20.13 -3.01 -0.10
N ILE A 128 18.97 -3.60 0.11
CA ILE A 128 17.89 -3.69 -0.86
C ILE A 128 16.60 -3.09 -0.30
N ASP A 129 15.74 -2.63 -1.18
CA ASP A 129 14.33 -2.35 -0.86
C ASP A 129 13.48 -3.57 -1.24
N VAL A 130 12.45 -3.84 -0.43
CA VAL A 130 11.43 -4.83 -0.76
C VAL A 130 10.08 -4.12 -0.86
N ILE A 131 9.40 -4.26 -2.00
CA ILE A 131 8.09 -3.67 -2.25
C ILE A 131 7.15 -4.79 -2.71
N ALA A 132 6.04 -4.96 -2.00
CA ALA A 132 5.01 -5.87 -2.45
C ALA A 132 3.97 -5.15 -3.32
N VAL A 133 3.32 -5.91 -4.21
CA VAL A 133 2.19 -5.47 -5.02
C VAL A 133 1.04 -6.45 -4.80
N ALA A 134 0.00 -6.02 -4.11
CA ALA A 134 -1.24 -6.79 -3.99
C ALA A 134 -2.03 -6.60 -5.28
N THR A 135 -2.10 -7.65 -6.11
CA THR A 135 -2.65 -7.59 -7.47
C THR A 135 -3.62 -8.74 -7.75
N GLY A 136 -4.39 -8.61 -8.82
CA GLY A 136 -5.43 -9.60 -9.13
C GLY A 136 -6.50 -9.69 -8.06
N THR A 137 -6.72 -8.62 -7.31
CA THR A 137 -7.70 -8.54 -6.23
C THR A 137 -9.11 -8.79 -6.77
N ASP A 138 -9.81 -9.73 -6.15
CA ASP A 138 -11.16 -10.13 -6.54
C ASP A 138 -12.00 -10.44 -5.29
N PRO A 139 -13.05 -9.62 -5.01
CA PRO A 139 -13.91 -9.81 -3.84
C PRO A 139 -14.64 -11.16 -3.77
N ALA A 140 -14.78 -11.87 -4.89
CA ALA A 140 -15.42 -13.16 -4.93
C ALA A 140 -14.52 -14.32 -4.48
N ASN A 141 -13.23 -14.06 -4.31
CA ASN A 141 -12.24 -15.08 -3.99
C ASN A 141 -11.87 -15.10 -2.49
N PRO A 142 -11.35 -16.25 -1.99
CA PRO A 142 -10.90 -16.40 -0.60
C PRO A 142 -9.86 -15.36 -0.16
N ASN A 143 -9.79 -15.09 1.14
CA ASN A 143 -8.86 -14.15 1.77
C ASN A 143 -9.02 -12.70 1.32
N PHE A 144 -10.18 -12.33 0.75
CA PHE A 144 -10.52 -10.93 0.56
C PHE A 144 -10.91 -10.29 1.90
N PRO A 145 -10.53 -9.04 2.17
CA PRO A 145 -9.67 -8.19 1.35
C PRO A 145 -8.17 -8.49 1.55
N PRO A 146 -7.31 -8.22 0.54
CA PRO A 146 -5.87 -8.45 0.64
C PRO A 146 -5.20 -7.71 1.79
N SER A 147 -5.68 -6.53 2.17
CA SER A 147 -5.17 -5.79 3.33
C SER A 147 -5.31 -6.56 4.64
N GLU A 148 -6.47 -7.18 4.89
CA GLU A 148 -6.70 -8.00 6.08
C GLU A 148 -5.96 -9.35 6.00
N TRP A 149 -5.86 -9.94 4.81
CA TRP A 149 -5.08 -11.15 4.62
C TRP A 149 -3.62 -10.92 5.00
N LEU A 150 -2.96 -9.93 4.42
CA LEU A 150 -1.56 -9.61 4.73
C LEU A 150 -1.36 -9.23 6.22
N ALA A 151 -2.34 -8.54 6.81
CA ALA A 151 -2.31 -8.24 8.25
C ALA A 151 -2.38 -9.50 9.12
N ARG A 152 -3.23 -10.50 8.77
CA ARG A 152 -3.30 -11.78 9.48
C ARG A 152 -2.03 -12.59 9.36
N GLU A 153 -1.36 -12.52 8.21
CA GLU A 153 -0.07 -13.19 7.99
C GLU A 153 1.11 -12.43 8.63
N GLU A 154 0.84 -11.29 9.30
CA GLU A 154 1.86 -10.42 9.90
C GLU A 154 2.92 -9.95 8.88
N PHE A 155 2.47 -9.62 7.66
CA PHE A 155 3.38 -9.19 6.59
C PHE A 155 4.24 -8.01 7.04
N PRO A 156 5.55 -7.98 6.72
CA PRO A 156 6.47 -7.00 7.29
C PRO A 156 6.05 -5.55 7.06
N ALA A 157 5.89 -4.78 8.14
CA ALA A 157 5.48 -3.38 8.06
C ALA A 157 6.52 -2.47 7.37
N LEU A 158 7.77 -2.92 7.27
CA LEU A 158 8.85 -2.22 6.58
C LEU A 158 8.78 -2.40 5.06
N TRP A 159 8.02 -3.36 4.58
CA TRP A 159 7.83 -3.60 3.14
C TRP A 159 6.53 -2.94 2.69
N PRO A 160 6.62 -1.79 1.98
CA PRO A 160 5.42 -1.13 1.49
C PRO A 160 4.67 -2.03 0.51
N VAL A 161 3.33 -1.94 0.56
CA VAL A 161 2.44 -2.73 -0.32
C VAL A 161 1.65 -1.78 -1.21
N ILE A 162 1.86 -1.85 -2.51
CA ILE A 162 1.04 -1.15 -3.51
C ILE A 162 -0.27 -1.95 -3.70
N ALA A 163 -1.42 -1.31 -3.56
CA ALA A 163 -2.69 -1.86 -4.00
C ALA A 163 -2.82 -1.64 -5.52
N ASP A 164 -2.69 -2.70 -6.31
CA ASP A 164 -2.76 -2.59 -7.77
C ASP A 164 -4.14 -2.14 -8.24
N SER A 165 -4.23 -1.64 -9.44
CA SER A 165 -5.51 -1.30 -10.06
C SER A 165 -6.34 -2.55 -10.39
N ALA A 166 -7.64 -2.40 -10.53
CA ALA A 166 -8.55 -3.50 -10.87
C ALA A 166 -8.18 -4.18 -12.20
N ASP A 167 -7.60 -3.45 -13.14
CA ASP A 167 -7.10 -3.96 -14.43
C ASP A 167 -5.64 -4.42 -14.38
N LYS A 168 -5.05 -4.51 -13.19
CA LYS A 168 -3.70 -5.07 -12.95
C LYS A 168 -2.59 -4.31 -13.69
N LYS A 169 -2.63 -2.99 -13.71
CA LYS A 169 -1.64 -2.19 -14.44
C LYS A 169 -0.21 -2.40 -13.98
N ALA A 170 0.01 -2.48 -12.65
CA ALA A 170 1.34 -2.75 -12.11
C ALA A 170 1.83 -4.14 -12.54
N ALA A 171 1.03 -5.16 -12.35
CA ALA A 171 1.38 -6.53 -12.74
C ALA A 171 1.66 -6.66 -14.25
N ASN A 172 0.82 -6.04 -15.07
CA ASN A 172 0.96 -6.05 -16.52
C ASN A 172 2.25 -5.32 -16.97
N ALA A 173 2.60 -4.22 -16.32
CA ALA A 173 3.84 -3.48 -16.62
C ALA A 173 5.09 -4.33 -16.40
N PHE A 174 5.09 -5.22 -15.41
CA PHE A 174 6.20 -6.12 -15.11
C PHE A 174 6.12 -7.48 -15.83
N GLY A 175 5.12 -7.67 -16.70
CA GLY A 175 4.97 -8.91 -17.49
C GLY A 175 4.60 -10.14 -16.67
N LEU A 176 3.83 -9.96 -15.58
CA LEU A 176 3.41 -11.04 -14.71
C LEU A 176 2.66 -12.14 -15.47
N SER A 177 3.03 -13.39 -15.24
CA SER A 177 2.43 -14.57 -15.87
C SER A 177 1.86 -15.60 -14.87
N GLY A 178 2.21 -15.50 -13.59
CA GLY A 178 1.76 -16.41 -12.53
C GLY A 178 2.08 -15.84 -11.15
N TYR A 179 1.59 -16.50 -10.10
CA TYR A 179 1.74 -16.06 -8.71
C TYR A 179 2.37 -17.16 -7.82
N PRO A 180 3.13 -16.77 -6.76
CA PRO A 180 3.72 -15.43 -6.57
C PRO A 180 4.67 -15.10 -7.72
N TYR A 181 5.00 -13.81 -7.88
CA TYR A 181 5.91 -13.36 -8.92
C TYR A 181 6.92 -12.39 -8.34
N PHE A 182 8.18 -12.57 -8.70
CA PHE A 182 9.28 -11.79 -8.17
C PHE A 182 10.02 -11.11 -9.32
N VAL A 183 10.35 -9.83 -9.14
CA VAL A 183 11.20 -9.08 -10.05
C VAL A 183 12.33 -8.45 -9.24
N LEU A 184 13.56 -8.81 -9.59
CA LEU A 184 14.76 -8.20 -9.01
C LEU A 184 15.25 -7.12 -9.97
N VAL A 185 15.34 -5.90 -9.45
CA VAL A 185 15.81 -4.71 -10.16
C VAL A 185 17.10 -4.25 -9.51
N ASP A 186 18.16 -4.09 -10.30
CA ASP A 186 19.46 -3.63 -9.78
C ASP A 186 19.49 -2.13 -9.49
N ALA A 187 20.58 -1.64 -8.88
CA ALA A 187 20.78 -0.24 -8.55
C ALA A 187 20.78 0.71 -9.77
N GLN A 188 20.90 0.19 -10.98
CA GLN A 188 20.82 0.93 -12.23
C GLN A 188 19.41 0.94 -12.83
N GLY A 189 18.44 0.37 -12.11
CA GLY A 189 17.04 0.25 -12.55
C GLY A 189 16.87 -0.78 -13.67
N LYS A 190 17.77 -1.77 -13.77
CA LYS A 190 17.68 -2.84 -14.76
C LYS A 190 17.13 -4.12 -14.16
N VAL A 191 16.34 -4.83 -14.93
CA VAL A 191 15.86 -6.16 -14.52
C VAL A 191 17.06 -7.11 -14.42
N PHE A 192 17.36 -7.55 -13.20
CA PHE A 192 18.39 -8.55 -12.93
C PHE A 192 17.83 -9.97 -13.14
N LYS A 193 16.64 -10.23 -12.59
CA LYS A 193 15.98 -11.54 -12.71
C LYS A 193 14.49 -11.43 -12.46
N ARG A 194 13.72 -12.33 -13.08
CA ARG A 194 12.30 -12.56 -12.77
C ARG A 194 12.09 -14.04 -12.43
N LEU A 195 11.16 -14.30 -11.50
CA LEU A 195 10.83 -15.64 -11.04
C LEU A 195 9.31 -15.73 -10.85
N SER A 196 8.73 -16.91 -11.08
CA SER A 196 7.31 -17.16 -10.85
C SER A 196 7.12 -18.49 -10.13
N GLY A 197 6.20 -18.52 -9.20
CA GLY A 197 5.96 -19.66 -8.30
C GLY A 197 6.70 -19.53 -6.98
N GLU A 198 6.54 -20.53 -6.12
CA GLU A 198 7.18 -20.58 -4.80
C GLU A 198 8.71 -20.72 -4.93
N ILE A 199 9.45 -19.96 -4.14
CA ILE A 199 10.92 -19.90 -4.17
C ILE A 199 11.45 -20.20 -2.77
N PRO A 200 12.36 -21.19 -2.58
CA PRO A 200 13.06 -21.36 -1.32
C PRO A 200 13.80 -20.06 -0.91
N MET A 201 13.65 -19.64 0.34
CA MET A 201 14.20 -18.36 0.82
C MET A 201 15.73 -18.28 0.77
N ASP A 202 16.42 -19.41 0.92
CA ASP A 202 17.87 -19.50 0.71
C ASP A 202 18.26 -19.25 -0.74
N GLN A 203 17.52 -19.79 -1.70
CA GLN A 203 17.71 -19.51 -3.12
C GLN A 203 17.42 -18.03 -3.46
N LEU A 204 16.34 -17.45 -2.88
CA LEU A 204 16.03 -16.03 -3.07
C LEU A 204 17.16 -15.16 -2.52
N THR A 205 17.68 -15.47 -1.32
CA THR A 205 18.82 -14.81 -0.71
C THR A 205 20.05 -14.87 -1.61
N GLU A 206 20.38 -16.03 -2.16
CA GLU A 206 21.52 -16.21 -3.06
C GLU A 206 21.39 -15.36 -4.33
N ILE A 207 20.21 -15.32 -4.94
CA ILE A 207 19.95 -14.51 -6.13
C ILE A 207 20.10 -13.00 -5.82
N ILE A 208 19.59 -12.55 -4.67
CA ILE A 208 19.75 -11.17 -4.24
C ILE A 208 21.22 -10.84 -4.01
N ASN A 209 21.96 -11.71 -3.32
CA ASN A 209 23.41 -11.52 -3.08
C ASN A 209 24.19 -11.43 -4.39
N GLN A 210 23.86 -12.23 -5.40
CA GLN A 210 24.44 -12.12 -6.73
C GLN A 210 24.13 -10.76 -7.39
N MET A 211 22.91 -10.23 -7.19
CA MET A 211 22.51 -8.92 -7.73
C MET A 211 23.30 -7.77 -7.08
N ILE A 212 23.53 -7.84 -5.75
CA ILE A 212 24.24 -6.78 -5.02
C ILE A 212 25.75 -7.00 -4.93
N GLY A 213 26.27 -8.11 -5.41
CA GLY A 213 27.71 -8.38 -5.53
C GLY A 213 28.39 -8.82 -4.23
N VAL A 214 27.69 -9.54 -3.36
CA VAL A 214 28.20 -10.09 -2.09
C VAL A 214 28.10 -11.61 -2.03
#